data_41ae85e5a3d6eeae463902eee99c47ba
#
_entry.id   41ae85e5a3d6eeae463902eee99c47ba
#
_cell.length_a   1.000
_cell.length_b   1.000
_cell.length_c   1.000
_cell.angle_alpha   90.00
_cell.angle_beta   90.00
_cell.angle_gamma   90.00
#
_symmetry.space_group_name_H-M   'P 1'
#
loop_
_entity.id
_entity.type
_entity.pdbx_description
1 polymer ?
#
loop_
_entity_poly.entity_id
_entity_poly.type
_entity_poly.pdbx_seq_one_letter_code
_entity_poly.pdbx_strand_id
1 'polypeptide(L)'
;MFSKTCILTLICVSASWAADKPNTLTKKESAQGWKLLFDGSSMNGWESHWADSFHVNDGALACDGSVMSWLSTKDSFSNYDLKLEFRGNAKVNSGVFLRSEKEGQPHITGYELQIWDYQPAKYNTGSLVGTAFAEPTKILGDQWNKYEITADGDHFLIVLNGKKLLDTHDSKHASGVIGFQCQKEQQIEFRNIRILPRK
;
A
#
# COMPACT_ATOMS: atom_id res chain seq x y z
N MET A 1 -40.71 22.63 -52.30
CA MET A 1 -40.53 22.80 -50.84
C MET A 1 -39.61 21.67 -50.39
N PHE A 2 -38.25 21.92 -50.34
CA PHE A 2 -37.26 20.89 -50.03
C PHE A 2 -36.80 21.09 -48.58
N SER A 3 -37.11 20.07 -47.73
CA SER A 3 -36.63 20.06 -46.35
C SER A 3 -35.17 19.63 -46.28
N LYS A 4 -34.29 20.51 -45.73
CA LYS A 4 -32.89 20.18 -45.43
C LYS A 4 -32.80 19.53 -44.05
N THR A 5 -32.60 18.21 -44.04
CA THR A 5 -32.30 17.49 -42.80
C THR A 5 -30.83 17.72 -42.43
N CYS A 6 -30.58 18.40 -41.34
CA CYS A 6 -29.26 18.66 -40.79
C CYS A 6 -28.89 17.43 -39.91
N ILE A 7 -27.92 16.63 -40.38
CA ILE A 7 -27.38 15.50 -39.61
C ILE A 7 -26.30 16.07 -38.68
N LEU A 8 -26.59 16.11 -37.38
CA LEU A 8 -25.63 16.49 -36.36
C LEU A 8 -24.78 15.27 -36.00
N THR A 9 -23.55 15.23 -36.52
CA THR A 9 -22.60 14.17 -36.18
C THR A 9 -22.04 14.43 -34.79
N LEU A 10 -22.45 13.62 -33.82
CA LEU A 10 -21.92 13.65 -32.45
C LEU A 10 -20.53 13.00 -32.47
N ILE A 11 -19.47 13.80 -32.38
CA ILE A 11 -18.10 13.29 -32.21
C ILE A 11 -17.93 12.94 -30.74
N CYS A 12 -18.07 11.63 -30.41
CA CYS A 12 -17.64 11.11 -29.10
C CYS A 12 -16.11 11.16 -29.01
N VAL A 13 -15.57 12.20 -28.39
CA VAL A 13 -14.16 12.21 -27.98
C VAL A 13 -14.05 11.28 -26.77
N SER A 14 -13.69 10.02 -27.02
CA SER A 14 -13.26 9.12 -25.95
C SER A 14 -11.92 9.62 -25.42
N ALA A 15 -11.95 10.32 -24.30
CA ALA A 15 -10.74 10.59 -23.53
C ALA A 15 -10.21 9.22 -23.04
N SER A 16 -9.22 8.68 -23.75
CA SER A 16 -8.43 7.57 -23.24
C SER A 16 -7.65 8.09 -22.03
N TRP A 17 -8.09 7.75 -20.85
CA TRP A 17 -7.28 7.90 -19.66
C TRP A 17 -6.14 6.89 -19.81
N ALA A 18 -4.99 7.37 -20.26
CA ALA A 18 -3.76 6.59 -20.17
C ALA A 18 -3.59 6.30 -18.67
N ALA A 19 -3.65 5.01 -18.31
CA ALA A 19 -3.33 4.61 -16.95
C ALA A 19 -1.93 5.13 -16.64
N ASP A 20 -1.78 5.88 -15.55
CA ASP A 20 -0.49 6.40 -15.16
C ASP A 20 0.52 5.24 -15.07
N LYS A 21 1.71 5.44 -15.65
CA LYS A 21 2.77 4.44 -15.59
C LYS A 21 3.06 4.09 -14.13
N PRO A 22 3.04 2.81 -13.73
CA PRO A 22 3.38 2.42 -12.37
C PRO A 22 4.73 3.00 -11.92
N ASN A 23 4.86 3.22 -10.62
CA ASN A 23 6.08 3.74 -9.96
C ASN A 23 6.55 5.10 -10.55
N THR A 24 5.59 5.94 -10.90
CA THR A 24 5.85 7.33 -11.30
C THR A 24 4.98 8.28 -10.50
N LEU A 25 5.49 9.47 -10.22
CA LEU A 25 4.69 10.55 -9.63
C LEU A 25 4.03 11.37 -10.72
N THR A 26 2.78 11.71 -10.53
CA THR A 26 2.13 12.74 -11.35
C THR A 26 2.78 14.11 -11.11
N LYS A 27 2.63 15.04 -12.06
CA LYS A 27 3.10 16.42 -11.87
C LYS A 27 2.52 17.07 -10.60
N LYS A 28 1.26 16.76 -10.28
CA LYS A 28 0.59 17.24 -9.07
C LYS A 28 1.23 16.68 -7.81
N GLU A 29 1.48 15.38 -7.75
CA GLU A 29 2.13 14.73 -6.61
C GLU A 29 3.55 15.27 -6.41
N SER A 30 4.34 15.40 -7.48
CA SER A 30 5.68 16.00 -7.40
C SER A 30 5.64 17.44 -6.85
N ALA A 31 4.70 18.26 -7.31
CA ALA A 31 4.52 19.63 -6.82
C ALA A 31 4.06 19.69 -5.35
N GLN A 32 3.36 18.67 -4.86
CA GLN A 32 2.95 18.52 -3.46
C GLN A 32 4.05 17.99 -2.55
N GLY A 33 5.19 17.52 -3.09
CA GLY A 33 6.31 16.99 -2.32
C GLY A 33 6.27 15.48 -2.06
N TRP A 34 5.42 14.73 -2.76
CA TRP A 34 5.45 13.26 -2.74
C TRP A 34 6.81 12.74 -3.21
N LYS A 35 7.26 11.64 -2.62
CA LYS A 35 8.49 10.93 -2.99
C LYS A 35 8.17 9.48 -3.25
N LEU A 36 8.76 8.90 -4.29
CA LEU A 36 8.74 7.44 -4.49
C LEU A 36 9.66 6.77 -3.47
N LEU A 37 9.16 5.72 -2.82
CA LEU A 37 9.95 4.80 -2.01
C LEU A 37 10.44 3.60 -2.84
N PHE A 38 9.81 3.36 -4.00
CA PHE A 38 10.19 2.30 -4.94
C PHE A 38 10.06 2.79 -6.38
N ASP A 39 11.12 2.61 -7.16
CA ASP A 39 11.23 3.08 -8.55
C ASP A 39 10.75 2.06 -9.60
N GLY A 40 10.37 0.85 -9.16
CA GLY A 40 9.94 -0.24 -10.03
C GLY A 40 11.09 -1.09 -10.58
N SER A 41 12.36 -0.76 -10.28
CA SER A 41 13.52 -1.42 -10.91
C SER A 41 14.59 -1.88 -9.93
N SER A 42 14.69 -1.28 -8.76
CA SER A 42 15.72 -1.61 -7.79
C SER A 42 15.20 -1.65 -6.35
N MET A 43 15.88 -2.41 -5.51
CA MET A 43 15.63 -2.43 -4.07
C MET A 43 16.48 -1.40 -3.31
N ASN A 44 17.01 -0.40 -4.00
CA ASN A 44 17.71 0.71 -3.36
C ASN A 44 16.78 1.43 -2.38
N GLY A 45 17.26 1.66 -1.16
CA GLY A 45 16.43 2.25 -0.09
C GLY A 45 15.65 1.22 0.73
N TRP A 46 15.77 -0.08 0.41
CA TRP A 46 15.13 -1.19 1.13
C TRP A 46 16.16 -2.10 1.79
N GLU A 47 15.74 -2.82 2.81
CA GLU A 47 16.56 -3.73 3.62
C GLU A 47 15.71 -4.99 3.97
N SER A 48 16.26 -6.18 3.67
CA SER A 48 15.66 -7.46 4.03
C SER A 48 15.97 -7.82 5.48
N HIS A 49 14.99 -8.42 6.16
CA HIS A 49 15.11 -8.90 7.53
C HIS A 49 14.70 -10.37 7.62
N TRP A 50 15.41 -11.13 8.45
CA TRP A 50 15.31 -12.56 8.72
C TRP A 50 15.75 -13.44 7.55
N ALA A 51 15.36 -13.11 6.32
CA ALA A 51 15.78 -13.78 5.08
C ALA A 51 15.47 -12.92 3.85
N ASP A 52 16.08 -13.27 2.72
CA ASP A 52 15.84 -12.63 1.42
C ASP A 52 14.73 -13.37 0.68
N SER A 53 13.49 -12.91 0.81
CA SER A 53 12.32 -13.43 0.10
C SER A 53 11.68 -12.40 -0.83
N PHE A 54 12.24 -11.19 -0.86
CA PHE A 54 11.76 -10.13 -1.76
C PHE A 54 12.71 -9.94 -2.92
N HIS A 55 12.14 -9.73 -4.09
CA HIS A 55 12.87 -9.39 -5.32
C HIS A 55 12.02 -8.44 -6.18
N VAL A 56 12.65 -7.81 -7.16
CA VAL A 56 11.91 -7.02 -8.15
C VAL A 56 11.38 -7.94 -9.24
N ASN A 57 10.08 -7.92 -9.48
CA ASN A 57 9.41 -8.65 -10.54
C ASN A 57 8.38 -7.77 -11.23
N ASP A 58 8.49 -7.57 -12.54
CA ASP A 58 7.57 -6.79 -13.37
C ASP A 58 7.15 -5.44 -12.76
N GLY A 59 8.13 -4.69 -12.25
CA GLY A 59 7.90 -3.39 -11.64
C GLY A 59 7.26 -3.42 -10.25
N ALA A 60 7.28 -4.56 -9.57
CA ALA A 60 6.80 -4.72 -8.21
C ALA A 60 7.88 -5.29 -7.28
N LEU A 61 7.79 -4.99 -5.99
CA LEU A 61 8.46 -5.73 -4.92
C LEU A 61 7.65 -7.00 -4.67
N ALA A 62 8.17 -8.15 -5.09
CA ALA A 62 7.49 -9.43 -5.00
C ALA A 62 8.07 -10.25 -3.84
N CYS A 63 7.20 -10.75 -2.97
CA CYS A 63 7.49 -11.80 -2.00
C CYS A 63 7.17 -13.15 -2.64
N ASP A 64 8.14 -14.06 -2.66
CA ASP A 64 8.01 -15.40 -3.24
C ASP A 64 7.41 -16.45 -2.30
N GLY A 65 7.30 -16.13 -1.01
CA GLY A 65 6.76 -17.04 0.01
C GLY A 65 7.68 -18.21 0.36
N SER A 66 8.94 -18.20 -0.06
CA SER A 66 9.89 -19.30 0.21
C SER A 66 10.17 -19.47 1.70
N VAL A 67 10.27 -18.35 2.41
CA VAL A 67 10.50 -18.29 3.84
C VAL A 67 9.84 -17.05 4.44
N MET A 68 9.50 -17.12 5.74
CA MET A 68 9.00 -15.97 6.47
C MET A 68 10.09 -14.89 6.59
N SER A 69 9.77 -13.69 6.14
CA SER A 69 10.68 -12.53 6.18
C SER A 69 9.89 -11.22 6.18
N TRP A 70 10.58 -10.13 6.20
CA TRP A 70 9.99 -8.82 5.92
C TRP A 70 11.02 -7.88 5.29
N LEU A 71 10.51 -6.90 4.56
CA LEU A 71 11.29 -5.88 3.89
C LEU A 71 10.98 -4.53 4.52
N SER A 72 11.98 -3.70 4.80
CA SER A 72 11.75 -2.35 5.31
C SER A 72 12.44 -1.27 4.49
N THR A 73 11.94 -0.04 4.62
CA THR A 73 12.71 1.14 4.23
C THR A 73 13.97 1.27 5.09
N LYS A 74 15.07 1.78 4.51
CA LYS A 74 16.27 2.16 5.29
C LYS A 74 16.02 3.38 6.16
N ASP A 75 15.19 4.30 5.68
CA ASP A 75 14.82 5.53 6.39
C ASP A 75 13.63 5.29 7.31
N SER A 76 13.59 6.04 8.41
CA SER A 76 12.48 6.08 9.36
C SER A 76 11.62 7.31 9.11
N PHE A 77 10.31 7.19 9.43
CA PHE A 77 9.31 8.21 9.23
C PHE A 77 8.43 8.35 10.50
N SER A 78 8.01 9.58 10.81
CA SER A 78 7.07 9.87 11.93
C SER A 78 5.68 10.19 11.41
N ASN A 79 5.50 11.34 10.76
CA ASN A 79 4.22 11.79 10.23
C ASN A 79 4.25 11.78 8.70
N TYR A 80 3.25 11.13 8.09
CA TYR A 80 3.21 10.98 6.64
C TYR A 80 1.83 10.59 6.11
N ASP A 81 1.62 10.86 4.83
CA ASP A 81 0.68 10.14 3.99
C ASP A 81 1.47 9.11 3.18
N LEU A 82 1.01 7.87 3.17
CA LEU A 82 1.60 6.77 2.40
C LEU A 82 0.54 6.23 1.43
N LYS A 83 0.93 6.06 0.17
CA LYS A 83 0.11 5.37 -0.84
C LYS A 83 0.91 4.20 -1.38
N LEU A 84 0.22 3.09 -1.56
CA LEU A 84 0.79 1.90 -2.17
C LEU A 84 -0.29 1.07 -2.85
N GLU A 85 0.12 0.21 -3.75
CA GLU A 85 -0.72 -0.84 -4.30
C GLU A 85 -0.15 -2.20 -3.92
N PHE A 86 -1.03 -3.15 -3.63
CA PHE A 86 -0.66 -4.53 -3.40
C PHE A 86 -1.56 -5.50 -4.18
N ARG A 87 -1.02 -6.67 -4.52
CA ARG A 87 -1.72 -7.74 -5.21
C ARG A 87 -1.33 -9.09 -4.61
N GLY A 88 -2.33 -9.89 -4.28
CA GLY A 88 -2.19 -11.26 -3.80
C GLY A 88 -3.50 -12.00 -4.00
N ASN A 89 -3.49 -13.33 -3.91
CA ASN A 89 -4.74 -14.10 -3.99
C ASN A 89 -5.66 -13.80 -2.79
N ALA A 90 -6.93 -14.19 -2.88
CA ALA A 90 -7.94 -13.90 -1.86
C ALA A 90 -7.67 -14.54 -0.48
N LYS A 91 -6.68 -15.43 -0.36
CA LYS A 91 -6.29 -16.09 0.90
C LYS A 91 -4.96 -15.59 1.44
N VAL A 92 -4.35 -14.60 0.77
CA VAL A 92 -3.05 -14.07 1.17
C VAL A 92 -3.08 -13.57 2.62
N ASN A 93 -2.03 -13.88 3.36
CA ASN A 93 -1.71 -13.30 4.66
C ASN A 93 -0.43 -12.50 4.53
N SER A 94 -0.52 -11.20 4.73
CA SER A 94 0.57 -10.25 4.69
C SER A 94 0.20 -9.00 5.51
N GLY A 95 1.08 -8.01 5.54
CA GLY A 95 0.83 -6.76 6.24
C GLY A 95 1.78 -5.65 5.80
N VAL A 96 1.36 -4.43 6.10
CA VAL A 96 2.20 -3.23 5.99
C VAL A 96 2.59 -2.80 7.39
N PHE A 97 3.89 -2.82 7.67
CA PHE A 97 4.43 -2.34 8.94
C PHE A 97 4.61 -0.83 8.91
N LEU A 98 4.14 -0.15 9.95
CA LEU A 98 4.20 1.30 10.08
C LEU A 98 4.92 1.66 11.38
N ARG A 99 5.91 2.54 11.30
CA ARG A 99 6.69 3.02 12.45
C ARG A 99 7.33 1.90 13.27
N SER A 100 7.76 0.81 12.61
CA SER A 100 8.42 -0.31 13.28
C SER A 100 9.90 -0.06 13.49
N GLU A 101 10.48 -0.69 14.50
CA GLU A 101 11.93 -0.78 14.62
C GLU A 101 12.46 -1.85 13.67
N LYS A 102 13.73 -1.74 13.25
CA LYS A 102 14.39 -2.73 12.39
C LYS A 102 14.70 -4.03 13.13
N GLU A 103 14.88 -3.90 14.43
CA GLU A 103 15.18 -5.03 15.30
C GLU A 103 13.89 -5.60 15.92
N GLY A 104 13.88 -6.89 16.19
CA GLY A 104 12.76 -7.57 16.83
C GLY A 104 11.65 -7.96 15.87
N GLN A 105 10.42 -7.93 16.35
CA GLN A 105 9.21 -8.28 15.59
C GLN A 105 8.47 -7.00 15.20
N PRO A 106 8.36 -6.67 13.90
CA PRO A 106 7.89 -5.37 13.45
C PRO A 106 6.45 -5.06 13.86
N HIS A 107 5.58 -6.06 14.04
CA HIS A 107 4.21 -5.89 14.54
C HIS A 107 4.12 -5.60 16.05
N ILE A 108 5.22 -5.80 16.79
CA ILE A 108 5.32 -5.49 18.23
C ILE A 108 6.00 -4.14 18.44
N THR A 109 7.05 -3.87 17.66
CA THR A 109 7.85 -2.64 17.76
C THR A 109 7.27 -1.46 16.97
N GLY A 110 6.19 -1.68 16.24
CA GLY A 110 5.42 -0.72 15.48
C GLY A 110 3.98 -1.14 15.33
N TYR A 111 3.36 -0.79 14.22
CA TYR A 111 1.99 -1.19 13.87
C TYR A 111 2.00 -2.09 12.66
N GLU A 112 1.15 -3.10 12.63
CA GLU A 112 0.87 -3.91 11.44
C GLU A 112 -0.51 -3.57 10.90
N LEU A 113 -0.55 -2.99 9.71
CA LEU A 113 -1.77 -2.83 8.92
C LEU A 113 -2.02 -4.13 8.16
N GLN A 114 -3.03 -4.87 8.57
CA GLN A 114 -3.31 -6.23 8.13
C GLN A 114 -3.75 -6.31 6.66
N ILE A 115 -3.29 -7.36 5.97
CA ILE A 115 -3.76 -7.84 4.67
C ILE A 115 -4.10 -9.31 4.81
N TRP A 116 -5.30 -9.64 5.30
CA TRP A 116 -5.74 -11.01 5.49
C TRP A 116 -7.26 -11.09 5.65
N ASP A 117 -7.97 -11.51 4.61
CA ASP A 117 -9.42 -11.63 4.62
C ASP A 117 -9.91 -13.01 5.07
N TYR A 118 -9.10 -14.04 4.85
CA TYR A 118 -9.44 -15.42 5.17
C TYR A 118 -8.84 -15.81 6.52
N GLN A 119 -9.42 -15.26 7.60
CA GLN A 119 -8.98 -15.66 8.92
C GLN A 119 -10.14 -15.81 9.91
N PRO A 120 -10.00 -16.76 10.85
CA PRO A 120 -10.95 -16.90 11.97
C PRO A 120 -10.72 -15.86 13.07
N ALA A 121 -9.65 -15.09 12.99
CA ALA A 121 -9.26 -14.14 14.02
C ALA A 121 -9.84 -12.74 13.77
N LYS A 122 -9.69 -11.89 14.77
CA LYS A 122 -10.33 -10.58 14.89
C LYS A 122 -9.88 -9.54 13.86
N TYR A 123 -8.62 -9.59 13.40
CA TYR A 123 -8.03 -8.51 12.59
C TYR A 123 -8.06 -8.86 11.12
N ASN A 124 -9.09 -8.40 10.43
CA ASN A 124 -9.22 -8.49 8.98
C ASN A 124 -8.41 -7.38 8.28
N THR A 125 -8.34 -7.46 6.96
CA THR A 125 -7.69 -6.43 6.10
C THR A 125 -8.13 -5.01 6.48
N GLY A 126 -7.15 -4.14 6.68
CA GLY A 126 -7.35 -2.75 7.10
C GLY A 126 -7.29 -2.52 8.61
N SER A 127 -7.30 -3.56 9.44
CA SER A 127 -7.12 -3.45 10.89
C SER A 127 -5.67 -3.14 11.25
N LEU A 128 -5.46 -2.41 12.34
CA LEU A 128 -4.17 -2.33 13.03
C LEU A 128 -4.12 -3.43 14.08
N VAL A 129 -3.27 -4.45 13.82
CA VAL A 129 -3.17 -5.65 14.66
C VAL A 129 -2.82 -5.29 16.11
N GLY A 130 -3.59 -5.83 17.05
CA GLY A 130 -3.42 -5.52 18.47
C GLY A 130 -3.92 -4.14 18.93
N THR A 131 -4.37 -3.29 17.99
CA THR A 131 -4.74 -1.89 18.26
C THR A 131 -6.20 -1.59 17.93
N ALA A 132 -6.62 -1.76 16.68
CA ALA A 132 -7.97 -1.38 16.26
C ALA A 132 -8.50 -2.26 15.11
N PHE A 133 -9.82 -2.47 15.11
CA PHE A 133 -10.51 -3.26 14.09
C PHE A 133 -11.01 -2.36 12.97
N ALA A 134 -10.75 -2.78 11.72
CA ALA A 134 -11.30 -2.11 10.56
C ALA A 134 -12.76 -2.50 10.30
N GLU A 135 -13.47 -1.63 9.59
CA GLU A 135 -14.75 -1.97 8.98
C GLU A 135 -14.59 -3.19 8.04
N PRO A 136 -15.54 -4.11 8.04
CA PRO A 136 -15.47 -5.30 7.18
C PRO A 136 -15.27 -4.94 5.71
N THR A 137 -14.30 -5.59 5.10
CA THR A 137 -13.96 -5.43 3.69
C THR A 137 -13.39 -6.73 3.13
N LYS A 138 -13.17 -6.75 1.83
CA LYS A 138 -12.41 -7.81 1.14
C LYS A 138 -11.49 -7.18 0.11
N ILE A 139 -10.31 -7.77 -0.04
CA ILE A 139 -9.41 -7.43 -1.13
C ILE A 139 -9.96 -7.94 -2.46
N LEU A 140 -9.56 -7.28 -3.54
CA LEU A 140 -9.80 -7.76 -4.90
C LEU A 140 -8.70 -8.80 -5.20
N GLY A 141 -9.02 -10.09 -5.03
CA GLY A 141 -8.05 -11.18 -5.23
C GLY A 141 -7.47 -11.15 -6.65
N ASP A 142 -6.16 -11.36 -6.75
CA ASP A 142 -5.38 -11.32 -7.99
C ASP A 142 -5.44 -10.00 -8.78
N GLN A 143 -5.95 -8.93 -8.15
CA GLN A 143 -5.97 -7.57 -8.70
C GLN A 143 -5.22 -6.60 -7.80
N TRP A 144 -4.83 -5.45 -8.35
CA TRP A 144 -4.20 -4.39 -7.58
C TRP A 144 -5.21 -3.71 -6.65
N ASN A 145 -4.93 -3.77 -5.36
CA ASN A 145 -5.65 -3.06 -4.31
C ASN A 145 -4.83 -1.84 -3.89
N LYS A 146 -5.48 -0.73 -3.58
CA LYS A 146 -4.82 0.52 -3.23
C LYS A 146 -5.06 0.87 -1.77
N TYR A 147 -4.00 0.93 -0.99
CA TYR A 147 -4.00 1.57 0.32
C TYR A 147 -3.63 3.05 0.22
N GLU A 148 -4.39 3.89 0.93
CA GLU A 148 -4.05 5.26 1.29
C GLU A 148 -4.07 5.34 2.82
N ILE A 149 -2.93 5.72 3.40
CA ILE A 149 -2.67 5.65 4.83
C ILE A 149 -2.21 7.02 5.28
N THR A 150 -2.86 7.59 6.28
CA THR A 150 -2.35 8.75 7.02
C THR A 150 -1.89 8.29 8.38
N ALA A 151 -0.67 8.67 8.77
CA ALA A 151 -0.12 8.54 10.11
C ALA A 151 0.36 9.93 10.55
N ASP A 152 -0.38 10.61 11.44
CA ASP A 152 -0.13 12.00 11.84
C ASP A 152 -0.28 12.13 13.35
N GLY A 153 0.82 12.30 14.07
CA GLY A 153 0.84 12.18 15.54
C GLY A 153 0.37 10.80 15.98
N ASP A 154 -0.70 10.75 16.73
CA ASP A 154 -1.39 9.54 17.18
C ASP A 154 -2.52 9.10 16.24
N HIS A 155 -2.86 9.90 15.23
CA HIS A 155 -3.99 9.65 14.33
C HIS A 155 -3.61 8.74 13.16
N PHE A 156 -4.39 7.70 12.95
CA PHE A 156 -4.32 6.78 11.82
C PHE A 156 -5.63 6.78 11.04
N LEU A 157 -5.55 7.09 9.74
CA LEU A 157 -6.66 6.98 8.80
C LEU A 157 -6.28 6.00 7.70
N ILE A 158 -7.07 4.94 7.53
CA ILE A 158 -6.84 3.88 6.54
C ILE A 158 -7.97 3.85 5.53
N VAL A 159 -7.60 3.96 4.27
CA VAL A 159 -8.51 3.85 3.12
C VAL A 159 -8.04 2.73 2.21
N LEU A 160 -8.91 1.81 1.84
CA LEU A 160 -8.66 0.74 0.88
C LEU A 160 -9.64 0.86 -0.30
N ASN A 161 -9.10 0.93 -1.51
CA ASN A 161 -9.89 1.05 -2.75
C ASN A 161 -10.93 2.18 -2.70
N GLY A 162 -10.57 3.31 -2.06
CA GLY A 162 -11.43 4.48 -1.88
C GLY A 162 -12.45 4.39 -0.74
N LYS A 163 -12.55 3.25 -0.03
CA LYS A 163 -13.41 3.09 1.15
C LYS A 163 -12.60 3.33 2.43
N LYS A 164 -13.06 4.23 3.30
CA LYS A 164 -12.51 4.39 4.66
C LYS A 164 -12.80 3.12 5.47
N LEU A 165 -11.75 2.50 6.01
CA LEU A 165 -11.86 1.28 6.82
C LEU A 165 -11.59 1.53 8.29
N LEU A 166 -10.68 2.45 8.60
CA LEU A 166 -10.27 2.73 9.97
C LEU A 166 -9.96 4.21 10.13
N ASP A 167 -10.36 4.76 11.27
CA ASP A 167 -10.09 6.11 11.71
C ASP A 167 -9.92 6.04 13.23
N THR A 168 -8.67 6.08 13.71
CA THR A 168 -8.34 5.75 15.11
C THR A 168 -7.14 6.53 15.62
N HIS A 169 -6.94 6.51 16.93
CA HIS A 169 -5.80 7.14 17.61
C HIS A 169 -5.04 6.12 18.45
N ASP A 170 -3.72 6.10 18.30
CA ASP A 170 -2.80 5.35 19.16
C ASP A 170 -1.40 6.00 19.15
N SER A 171 -0.83 6.26 20.32
CA SER A 171 0.44 6.97 20.48
C SER A 171 1.62 6.08 20.84
N LYS A 172 1.48 4.75 20.71
CA LYS A 172 2.47 3.76 21.16
C LYS A 172 3.81 3.90 20.46
N HIS A 173 3.78 4.13 19.14
CA HIS A 173 4.97 4.21 18.29
C HIS A 173 4.92 5.52 17.50
N ALA A 174 5.87 6.43 17.78
CA ALA A 174 5.88 7.76 17.19
C ALA A 174 6.60 7.82 15.83
N SER A 175 7.57 6.94 15.60
CA SER A 175 8.37 6.90 14.37
C SER A 175 9.01 5.53 14.17
N GLY A 176 9.41 5.23 12.96
CA GLY A 176 10.11 4.02 12.58
C GLY A 176 10.04 3.78 11.08
N VAL A 177 10.46 2.61 10.65
CA VAL A 177 10.48 2.23 9.23
C VAL A 177 9.07 1.84 8.74
N ILE A 178 8.90 1.88 7.42
CA ILE A 178 7.77 1.28 6.72
C ILE A 178 8.23 -0.06 6.17
N GLY A 179 7.42 -1.11 6.32
CA GLY A 179 7.81 -2.43 5.85
C GLY A 179 6.66 -3.26 5.30
N PHE A 180 7.02 -4.42 4.73
CA PHE A 180 6.10 -5.39 4.16
C PHE A 180 6.39 -6.79 4.66
N GLN A 181 5.35 -7.50 5.07
CA GLN A 181 5.47 -8.88 5.51
C GLN A 181 5.50 -9.83 4.31
N CYS A 182 6.44 -10.79 4.33
CA CYS A 182 6.44 -11.98 3.50
C CYS A 182 6.14 -13.19 4.39
N GLN A 183 4.92 -13.67 4.37
CA GLN A 183 4.54 -14.88 5.10
C GLN A 183 4.91 -16.11 4.28
N LYS A 184 5.43 -17.15 4.96
CA LYS A 184 5.77 -18.42 4.30
C LYS A 184 4.56 -19.00 3.56
N GLU A 185 4.79 -19.52 2.35
CA GLU A 185 3.77 -20.07 1.44
C GLU A 185 2.75 -19.06 0.93
N GLN A 186 3.01 -17.75 1.11
CA GLN A 186 2.17 -16.67 0.62
C GLN A 186 2.94 -15.84 -0.42
N GLN A 187 2.27 -15.51 -1.51
CA GLN A 187 2.82 -14.64 -2.55
C GLN A 187 2.06 -13.33 -2.57
N ILE A 188 2.80 -12.23 -2.53
CA ILE A 188 2.25 -10.88 -2.57
C ILE A 188 3.21 -9.95 -3.28
N GLU A 189 2.67 -8.96 -3.96
CA GLU A 189 3.42 -7.95 -4.68
C GLU A 189 3.00 -6.54 -4.22
N PHE A 190 3.96 -5.62 -4.19
CA PHE A 190 3.76 -4.22 -3.83
C PHE A 190 4.35 -3.30 -4.90
N ARG A 191 3.63 -2.25 -5.27
CA ARG A 191 4.09 -1.22 -6.22
C ARG A 191 3.48 0.15 -5.92
N ASN A 192 3.84 1.15 -6.71
CA ASN A 192 3.32 2.51 -6.57
C ASN A 192 3.50 3.07 -5.15
N ILE A 193 4.60 2.68 -4.48
CA ILE A 193 4.88 3.01 -3.09
C ILE A 193 5.44 4.43 -3.04
N ARG A 194 4.66 5.36 -2.45
CA ARG A 194 5.02 6.78 -2.37
C ARG A 194 4.59 7.39 -1.05
N ILE A 195 5.39 8.31 -0.56
CA ILE A 195 5.22 8.98 0.73
C ILE A 195 5.18 10.49 0.57
N LEU A 196 4.33 11.15 1.35
CA LEU A 196 4.34 12.59 1.58
C LEU A 196 4.63 12.83 3.07
N PRO A 197 5.86 13.21 3.44
CA PRO A 197 6.15 13.58 4.83
C PRO A 197 5.29 14.77 5.27
N ARG A 198 4.74 14.68 6.48
CA ARG A 198 4.02 15.76 7.16
C ARG A 198 4.95 16.46 8.16
N LYS A 199 4.71 17.73 8.42
CA LYS A 199 5.49 18.54 9.38
C LYS A 199 4.99 18.31 10.80
#